data_311348e039f6259da4765d7aba7c5286
#
_entry.id   311348e039f6259da4765d7aba7c5286
#
_cell.length_a   1.000
_cell.length_b   1.000
_cell.length_c   1.000
_cell.angle_alpha   90.00
_cell.angle_beta   90.00
_cell.angle_gamma   90.00
#
_symmetry.space_group_name_H-M   'P 1'
#
loop_
_entity.id
_entity.type
_entity.pdbx_description
1 polymer ?
#
loop_
_entity_poly.entity_id
_entity_poly.type
_entity_poly.pdbx_seq_one_letter_code
_entity_poly.pdbx_strand_id
1 'polypeptide(L)'
;MILLNDSYLPLILPGIAFFFFGHVMYIINFIIETGIRNYKKYFIFLVIISTIYYKYYKFAFNNLKEGFIRGEILIPGACYMFLLVVLCISSGIYAYTYLNIYAILAHFGTFIFTVSDFILARKMFYEDNKYYQFVLMATYILAQTLICFGMANKKNIIENEKTQKIS
;
A
#
# COMPACT_ATOMS: atom_id res chain seq x y z
N MET A 1 -26.24 9.61 -4.12
CA MET A 1 -26.02 8.15 -4.12
C MET A 1 -25.76 7.73 -5.54
N ILE A 2 -24.48 7.67 -5.96
CA ILE A 2 -24.12 7.25 -7.32
C ILE A 2 -24.19 5.73 -7.30
N LEU A 3 -25.28 5.19 -7.81
CA LEU A 3 -25.38 3.76 -8.13
C LEU A 3 -24.30 3.47 -9.16
N LEU A 4 -23.28 2.66 -8.80
CA LEU A 4 -22.38 2.07 -9.77
C LEU A 4 -23.26 1.43 -10.83
N ASN A 5 -23.31 2.03 -12.00
CA ASN A 5 -24.05 1.51 -13.13
C ASN A 5 -23.51 0.12 -13.43
N ASP A 6 -24.37 -0.87 -13.57
CA ASP A 6 -23.99 -2.29 -13.82
C ASP A 6 -23.00 -2.45 -14.96
N SER A 7 -22.93 -1.46 -15.87
CA SER A 7 -22.00 -1.41 -17.00
C SER A 7 -20.53 -1.25 -16.61
N TYR A 8 -20.20 -0.74 -15.42
CA TYR A 8 -18.79 -0.51 -15.00
C TYR A 8 -18.21 -1.63 -14.14
N LEU A 9 -19.05 -2.48 -13.56
CA LEU A 9 -18.62 -3.59 -12.69
C LEU A 9 -17.63 -4.54 -13.40
N PRO A 10 -17.84 -4.94 -14.67
CA PRO A 10 -16.92 -5.83 -15.39
C PRO A 10 -15.54 -5.22 -15.63
N LEU A 11 -15.40 -3.89 -15.58
CA LEU A 11 -14.12 -3.20 -15.77
C LEU A 11 -13.38 -2.96 -14.45
N ILE A 12 -14.10 -2.83 -13.36
CA ILE A 12 -13.54 -2.54 -12.03
C ILE A 12 -12.83 -3.78 -11.46
N LEU A 13 -13.43 -4.95 -11.55
CA LEU A 13 -12.86 -6.19 -11.00
C LEU A 13 -11.50 -6.55 -11.61
N PRO A 14 -11.30 -6.55 -12.94
CA PRO A 14 -9.96 -6.71 -13.52
C PRO A 14 -8.97 -5.67 -13.08
N GLY A 15 -9.38 -4.39 -12.96
CA GLY A 15 -8.54 -3.31 -12.45
C GLY A 15 -8.03 -3.61 -11.03
N ILE A 16 -8.93 -3.96 -10.11
CA ILE A 16 -8.57 -4.39 -8.74
C ILE A 16 -7.60 -5.57 -8.76
N ALA A 17 -7.84 -6.56 -9.62
CA ALA A 17 -6.98 -7.73 -9.74
C ALA A 17 -5.55 -7.37 -10.20
N PHE A 18 -5.39 -6.52 -11.22
CA PHE A 18 -4.08 -6.07 -11.69
C PHE A 18 -3.32 -5.30 -10.60
N PHE A 19 -3.98 -4.39 -9.91
CA PHE A 19 -3.39 -3.68 -8.78
C PHE A 19 -3.01 -4.62 -7.64
N PHE A 20 -3.86 -5.60 -7.33
CA PHE A 20 -3.59 -6.63 -6.33
C PHE A 20 -2.29 -7.37 -6.65
N PHE A 21 -2.12 -7.88 -7.86
CA PHE A 21 -0.89 -8.56 -8.28
C PHE A 21 0.34 -7.64 -8.24
N GLY A 22 0.21 -6.39 -8.66
CA GLY A 22 1.29 -5.41 -8.56
C GLY A 22 1.77 -5.23 -7.11
N HIS A 23 0.85 -5.11 -6.15
CA HIS A 23 1.18 -4.97 -4.73
C HIS A 23 1.81 -6.24 -4.15
N VAL A 24 1.33 -7.42 -4.55
CA VAL A 24 1.95 -8.69 -4.17
C VAL A 24 3.42 -8.73 -4.60
N MET A 25 3.73 -8.28 -5.82
CA MET A 25 5.12 -8.21 -6.30
C MET A 25 5.97 -7.24 -5.48
N TYR A 26 5.45 -6.07 -5.09
CA TYR A 26 6.16 -5.16 -4.19
C TYR A 26 6.41 -5.79 -2.82
N ILE A 27 5.42 -6.45 -2.22
CA ILE A 27 5.55 -7.14 -0.93
C ILE A 27 6.64 -8.21 -1.00
N ILE A 28 6.59 -9.06 -2.02
CA ILE A 28 7.59 -10.12 -2.24
C ILE A 28 8.99 -9.51 -2.34
N ASN A 29 9.13 -8.42 -3.10
CA ASN A 29 10.42 -7.74 -3.26
C ASN A 29 10.93 -7.18 -1.92
N PHE A 30 10.09 -6.49 -1.13
CA PHE A 30 10.49 -6.02 0.20
C PHE A 30 10.89 -7.17 1.13
N ILE A 31 10.17 -8.31 1.10
CA ILE A 31 10.49 -9.49 1.92
C ILE A 31 11.83 -10.10 1.52
N ILE A 32 12.07 -10.27 0.22
CA ILE A 32 13.33 -10.82 -0.30
C ILE A 32 14.51 -9.94 0.10
N GLU A 33 14.37 -8.62 -0.11
CA GLU A 33 15.43 -7.66 0.20
C GLU A 33 15.75 -7.59 1.70
N THR A 34 14.73 -7.55 2.54
CA THR A 34 14.89 -7.48 4.00
C THR A 34 15.42 -8.79 4.57
N GLY A 35 15.13 -9.91 3.93
CA GLY A 35 15.42 -11.26 4.43
C GLY A 35 14.43 -11.72 5.50
N ILE A 36 13.97 -12.96 5.39
CA ILE A 36 12.94 -13.55 6.27
C ILE A 36 13.38 -13.55 7.76
N ARG A 37 14.67 -13.59 8.02
CA ARG A 37 15.22 -13.59 9.38
C ARG A 37 14.89 -12.32 10.14
N ASN A 38 14.87 -11.17 9.46
CA ASN A 38 14.57 -9.88 10.06
C ASN A 38 13.09 -9.76 10.44
N TYR A 39 12.17 -10.39 9.70
CA TYR A 39 10.75 -10.41 10.07
C TYR A 39 10.50 -11.09 11.41
N LYS A 40 11.23 -12.16 11.73
CA LYS A 40 11.13 -12.83 13.05
C LYS A 40 11.60 -11.91 14.19
N LYS A 41 12.66 -11.13 13.97
CA LYS A 41 13.18 -10.16 14.95
C LYS A 41 12.15 -9.07 15.28
N TYR A 42 11.36 -8.65 14.28
CA TYR A 42 10.38 -7.58 14.43
C TYR A 42 8.95 -8.09 14.67
N PHE A 43 8.78 -9.37 15.04
CA PHE A 43 7.46 -9.97 15.19
C PHE A 43 6.54 -9.19 16.14
N ILE A 44 7.06 -8.73 17.30
CA ILE A 44 6.28 -7.93 18.27
C ILE A 44 5.85 -6.61 17.63
N PHE A 45 6.76 -5.94 16.93
CA PHE A 45 6.47 -4.70 16.22
C PHE A 45 5.41 -4.91 15.12
N LEU A 46 5.50 -6.03 14.39
CA LEU A 46 4.50 -6.44 13.40
C LEU A 46 3.12 -6.62 14.04
N VAL A 47 3.04 -7.26 15.21
CA VAL A 47 1.76 -7.47 15.91
C VAL A 47 1.16 -6.13 16.34
N ILE A 48 1.96 -5.21 16.90
CA ILE A 48 1.49 -3.88 17.31
C ILE A 48 0.96 -3.11 16.12
N ILE A 49 1.76 -3.00 15.04
CA ILE A 49 1.35 -2.29 13.82
C ILE A 49 0.13 -2.93 13.19
N SER A 50 0.09 -4.27 13.08
CA SER A 50 -1.07 -4.99 12.54
C SER A 50 -2.35 -4.71 13.36
N THR A 51 -2.24 -4.56 14.67
CA THR A 51 -3.37 -4.22 15.54
C THR A 51 -3.86 -2.79 15.29
N ILE A 52 -2.94 -1.83 15.12
CA ILE A 52 -3.28 -0.44 14.80
C ILE A 52 -3.96 -0.37 13.43
N TYR A 53 -3.37 -1.03 12.42
CA TYR A 53 -3.96 -1.08 11.07
C TYR A 53 -5.30 -1.82 11.06
N TYR A 54 -5.47 -2.88 11.84
CA TYR A 54 -6.76 -3.57 11.96
C TYR A 54 -7.85 -2.66 12.51
N LYS A 55 -7.55 -1.83 13.52
CA LYS A 55 -8.50 -0.83 14.04
C LYS A 55 -8.84 0.21 12.98
N TYR A 56 -7.82 0.71 12.27
CA TYR A 56 -8.01 1.66 11.16
C TYR A 56 -8.80 1.04 10.01
N TYR A 57 -8.47 -0.20 9.64
CA TYR A 57 -9.21 -0.98 8.64
C TYR A 57 -10.67 -1.14 9.05
N LYS A 58 -10.95 -1.55 10.29
CA LYS A 58 -12.33 -1.71 10.79
C LYS A 58 -13.10 -0.39 10.74
N PHE A 59 -12.45 0.72 11.09
CA PHE A 59 -13.04 2.07 10.99
C PHE A 59 -13.34 2.43 9.53
N ALA A 60 -12.36 2.31 8.64
CA ALA A 60 -12.50 2.60 7.22
C ALA A 60 -13.55 1.70 6.56
N PHE A 61 -13.54 0.40 6.88
CA PHE A 61 -14.50 -0.58 6.37
C PHE A 61 -15.93 -0.29 6.81
N ASN A 62 -16.14 0.07 8.07
CA ASN A 62 -17.48 0.43 8.55
C ASN A 62 -18.01 1.68 7.85
N ASN A 63 -17.15 2.67 7.60
CA ASN A 63 -17.53 3.89 6.86
C ASN A 63 -17.75 3.63 5.36
N LEU A 64 -17.03 2.66 4.77
CA LEU A 64 -17.19 2.28 3.37
C LEU A 64 -18.35 1.31 3.17
N LYS A 65 -18.73 0.53 4.18
CA LYS A 65 -19.78 -0.50 4.10
C LYS A 65 -21.11 0.05 3.61
N GLU A 66 -21.45 1.28 3.96
CA GLU A 66 -22.69 1.94 3.49
C GLU A 66 -22.66 2.24 1.98
N GLY A 67 -21.46 2.39 1.39
CA GLY A 67 -21.25 2.55 -0.05
C GLY A 67 -21.15 1.22 -0.82
N PHE A 68 -20.79 0.13 -0.16
CA PHE A 68 -20.70 -1.22 -0.75
C PHE A 68 -22.09 -1.90 -0.78
N ILE A 69 -23.02 -1.33 -1.50
CA ILE A 69 -24.40 -1.84 -1.60
C ILE A 69 -24.49 -3.22 -2.26
N ARG A 70 -23.43 -3.66 -2.94
CA ARG A 70 -23.33 -4.99 -3.55
C ARG A 70 -22.26 -5.84 -2.87
N GLY A 71 -22.70 -6.94 -2.26
CA GLY A 71 -21.82 -7.90 -1.59
C GLY A 71 -20.68 -8.47 -2.45
N GLU A 72 -20.82 -8.38 -3.78
CA GLU A 72 -19.83 -8.84 -4.76
C GLU A 72 -18.50 -8.08 -4.70
N ILE A 73 -18.50 -6.78 -4.37
CA ILE A 73 -17.29 -5.96 -4.28
C ILE A 73 -16.73 -5.93 -2.85
N LEU A 74 -17.55 -6.25 -1.85
CA LEU A 74 -17.17 -6.18 -0.45
C LEU A 74 -15.96 -7.05 -0.13
N ILE A 75 -15.99 -8.32 -0.57
CA ILE A 75 -14.91 -9.28 -0.30
C ILE A 75 -13.63 -8.92 -1.05
N PRO A 76 -13.63 -8.67 -2.38
CA PRO A 76 -12.44 -8.22 -3.11
C PRO A 76 -11.86 -6.94 -2.54
N GLY A 77 -12.69 -5.96 -2.19
CA GLY A 77 -12.26 -4.70 -1.58
C GLY A 77 -11.61 -4.90 -0.21
N ALA A 78 -12.17 -5.77 0.63
CA ALA A 78 -11.61 -6.13 1.93
C ALA A 78 -10.24 -6.81 1.79
N CYS A 79 -10.12 -7.77 0.88
CA CYS A 79 -8.85 -8.44 0.58
C CYS A 79 -7.80 -7.45 0.06
N TYR A 80 -8.20 -6.53 -0.80
CA TYR A 80 -7.32 -5.50 -1.33
C TYR A 80 -6.82 -4.53 -0.24
N MET A 81 -7.70 -4.06 0.63
CA MET A 81 -7.31 -3.20 1.76
C MET A 81 -6.36 -3.93 2.73
N PHE A 82 -6.59 -5.22 2.98
CA PHE A 82 -5.67 -6.02 3.78
C PHE A 82 -4.28 -6.10 3.13
N LEU A 83 -4.21 -6.26 1.81
CA LEU A 83 -2.97 -6.28 1.06
C LEU A 83 -2.19 -4.97 1.18
N LEU A 84 -2.86 -3.82 1.12
CA LEU A 84 -2.24 -2.50 1.32
C LEU A 84 -1.61 -2.37 2.72
N VAL A 85 -2.27 -2.91 3.74
CA VAL A 85 -1.71 -2.97 5.10
C VAL A 85 -0.42 -3.79 5.13
N VAL A 86 -0.44 -4.99 4.51
CA VAL A 86 0.75 -5.84 4.42
C VAL A 86 1.87 -5.16 3.65
N LEU A 87 1.56 -4.42 2.58
CA LEU A 87 2.52 -3.63 1.81
C LEU A 87 3.19 -2.56 2.68
N CYS A 88 2.41 -1.77 3.42
CA CYS A 88 2.94 -0.74 4.32
C CYS A 88 3.82 -1.34 5.43
N ILE A 89 3.42 -2.47 6.01
CA ILE A 89 4.19 -3.18 7.03
C ILE A 89 5.52 -3.67 6.43
N SER A 90 5.48 -4.33 5.27
CA SER A 90 6.66 -4.89 4.62
C SER A 90 7.69 -3.80 4.26
N SER A 91 7.23 -2.70 3.68
CA SER A 91 8.09 -1.55 3.37
C SER A 91 8.61 -0.84 4.62
N GLY A 92 7.83 -0.79 5.70
CA GLY A 92 8.24 -0.23 6.99
C GLY A 92 9.37 -1.05 7.62
N ILE A 93 9.28 -2.39 7.58
CA ILE A 93 10.37 -3.27 8.06
C ILE A 93 11.61 -3.08 7.20
N TYR A 94 11.46 -2.96 5.88
CA TYR A 94 12.56 -2.67 4.96
C TYR A 94 13.24 -1.35 5.32
N ALA A 95 12.47 -0.26 5.50
CA ALA A 95 12.99 1.04 5.88
C ALA A 95 13.71 1.02 7.24
N TYR A 96 13.14 0.31 8.22
CA TYR A 96 13.72 0.17 9.56
C TYR A 96 14.99 -0.69 9.56
N THR A 97 15.07 -1.69 8.69
CA THR A 97 16.24 -2.58 8.60
C THR A 97 17.46 -1.84 8.07
N TYR A 98 17.26 -1.01 7.06
CA TYR A 98 18.37 -0.34 6.36
C TYR A 98 18.64 1.08 6.85
N LEU A 99 17.69 1.76 7.48
CA LEU A 99 17.79 3.15 7.99
C LEU A 99 18.44 4.13 7.00
N ASN A 100 18.21 3.90 5.71
CA ASN A 100 18.75 4.69 4.61
C ASN A 100 17.65 5.54 3.97
N ILE A 101 18.01 6.72 3.47
CA ILE A 101 17.08 7.65 2.84
C ILE A 101 16.26 6.99 1.71
N TYR A 102 16.87 6.14 0.90
CA TYR A 102 16.18 5.45 -0.19
C TYR A 102 15.14 4.44 0.31
N ALA A 103 15.45 3.71 1.36
CA ALA A 103 14.51 2.79 1.99
C ALA A 103 13.34 3.55 2.66
N ILE A 104 13.62 4.69 3.29
CA ILE A 104 12.60 5.57 3.87
C ILE A 104 11.70 6.15 2.77
N LEU A 105 12.27 6.59 1.64
CA LEU A 105 11.51 7.09 0.50
C LEU A 105 10.59 6.01 -0.09
N ALA A 106 11.07 4.77 -0.22
CA ALA A 106 10.24 3.65 -0.66
C ALA A 106 9.06 3.42 0.29
N HIS A 107 9.28 3.44 1.61
CA HIS A 107 8.21 3.31 2.60
C HIS A 107 7.22 4.48 2.53
N PHE A 108 7.72 5.71 2.42
CA PHE A 108 6.88 6.89 2.28
C PHE A 108 6.02 6.82 1.01
N GLY A 109 6.61 6.32 -0.09
CA GLY A 109 5.88 6.03 -1.32
C GLY A 109 4.73 5.04 -1.12
N THR A 110 4.94 3.95 -0.38
CA THR A 110 3.85 2.99 -0.10
C THR A 110 2.76 3.59 0.78
N PHE A 111 3.10 4.48 1.70
CA PHE A 111 2.13 5.20 2.50
C PHE A 111 1.27 6.14 1.62
N ILE A 112 1.90 6.96 0.76
CA ILE A 112 1.17 7.83 -0.19
C ILE A 112 0.30 6.99 -1.11
N PHE A 113 0.78 5.81 -1.54
CA PHE A 113 0.01 4.89 -2.36
C PHE A 113 -1.27 4.45 -1.67
N THR A 114 -1.18 4.05 -0.40
CA THR A 114 -2.34 3.64 0.40
C THR A 114 -3.36 4.79 0.55
N VAL A 115 -2.87 6.03 0.74
CA VAL A 115 -3.74 7.22 0.77
C VAL A 115 -4.42 7.44 -0.59
N SER A 116 -3.68 7.28 -1.69
CA SER A 116 -4.21 7.39 -3.06
C SER A 116 -5.34 6.38 -3.31
N ASP A 117 -5.16 5.14 -2.89
CA ASP A 117 -6.17 4.09 -3.03
C ASP A 117 -7.40 4.33 -2.16
N PHE A 118 -7.21 4.93 -0.98
CA PHE A 118 -8.35 5.37 -0.16
C PHE A 118 -9.16 6.48 -0.86
N ILE A 119 -8.48 7.44 -1.51
CA ILE A 119 -9.12 8.49 -2.31
C ILE A 119 -9.87 7.86 -3.49
N LEU A 120 -9.26 6.86 -4.17
CA LEU A 120 -9.89 6.11 -5.25
C LEU A 120 -11.17 5.43 -4.79
N ALA A 121 -11.11 4.70 -3.67
CA ALA A 121 -12.27 4.02 -3.10
C ALA A 121 -13.38 5.03 -2.76
N ARG A 122 -13.02 6.17 -2.14
CA ARG A 122 -13.98 7.21 -1.84
C ARG A 122 -14.64 7.80 -3.09
N LYS A 123 -13.85 8.09 -4.13
CA LYS A 123 -14.38 8.55 -5.42
C LYS A 123 -15.34 7.56 -6.03
N MET A 124 -15.03 6.27 -6.00
CA MET A 124 -15.86 5.22 -6.60
C MET A 124 -17.19 5.05 -5.88
N PHE A 125 -17.24 5.25 -4.56
CA PHE A 125 -18.41 4.90 -3.76
C PHE A 125 -19.23 6.10 -3.27
N TYR A 126 -18.63 7.30 -3.19
CA TYR A 126 -19.30 8.44 -2.53
C TYR A 126 -19.44 9.68 -3.41
N GLU A 127 -18.42 10.06 -4.18
CA GLU A 127 -18.42 11.35 -4.88
C GLU A 127 -17.66 11.30 -6.20
N ASP A 128 -18.30 11.70 -7.29
CA ASP A 128 -17.63 11.95 -8.59
C ASP A 128 -17.28 13.43 -8.70
N ASN A 129 -16.14 13.83 -8.13
CA ASN A 129 -15.61 15.18 -8.24
C ASN A 129 -14.31 15.17 -9.07
N LYS A 130 -14.21 16.08 -10.04
CA LYS A 130 -13.03 16.23 -10.91
C LYS A 130 -11.73 16.49 -10.12
N TYR A 131 -11.82 17.17 -8.98
CA TYR A 131 -10.67 17.40 -8.09
C TYR A 131 -10.08 16.09 -7.56
N TYR A 132 -10.91 15.11 -7.20
CA TYR A 132 -10.45 13.81 -6.73
C TYR A 132 -9.66 13.07 -7.81
N GLN A 133 -10.01 13.23 -9.08
CA GLN A 133 -9.26 12.60 -10.17
C GLN A 133 -7.85 13.17 -10.31
N PHE A 134 -7.71 14.50 -10.23
CA PHE A 134 -6.40 15.14 -10.29
C PHE A 134 -5.52 14.74 -9.09
N VAL A 135 -6.05 14.83 -7.86
CA VAL A 135 -5.34 14.46 -6.64
C VAL A 135 -4.95 12.99 -6.67
N LEU A 136 -5.86 12.11 -7.10
CA LEU A 136 -5.59 10.68 -7.25
C LEU A 136 -4.42 10.41 -8.19
N MET A 137 -4.43 11.00 -9.38
CA MET A 137 -3.36 10.79 -10.37
C MET A 137 -2.02 11.35 -9.87
N ALA A 138 -2.02 12.53 -9.25
CA ALA A 138 -0.82 13.15 -8.71
C ALA A 138 -0.22 12.30 -7.58
N THR A 139 -1.03 11.86 -6.62
CA THR A 139 -0.59 11.02 -5.50
C THR A 139 -0.13 9.65 -5.97
N TYR A 140 -0.81 9.06 -6.97
CA TYR A 140 -0.43 7.78 -7.55
C TYR A 140 0.95 7.86 -8.24
N ILE A 141 1.18 8.86 -9.11
CA ILE A 141 2.46 9.04 -9.82
C ILE A 141 3.57 9.29 -8.81
N LEU A 142 3.34 10.17 -7.84
CA LEU A 142 4.31 10.46 -6.78
C LEU A 142 4.67 9.20 -5.99
N ALA A 143 3.68 8.43 -5.58
CA ALA A 143 3.88 7.19 -4.85
C ALA A 143 4.72 6.18 -5.63
N GLN A 144 4.36 5.92 -6.89
CA GLN A 144 5.11 5.00 -7.76
C GLN A 144 6.54 5.47 -7.99
N THR A 145 6.73 6.77 -8.21
CA THR A 145 8.07 7.35 -8.39
C THR A 145 8.94 7.13 -7.16
N LEU A 146 8.40 7.38 -5.96
CA LEU A 146 9.13 7.21 -4.70
C LEU A 146 9.47 5.74 -4.42
N ILE A 147 8.54 4.82 -4.67
CA ILE A 147 8.78 3.38 -4.49
C ILE A 147 9.87 2.93 -5.48
N CYS A 148 9.71 3.22 -6.76
CA CYS A 148 10.66 2.81 -7.79
C CYS A 148 12.05 3.43 -7.57
N PHE A 149 12.11 4.72 -7.24
CA PHE A 149 13.38 5.41 -6.96
C PHE A 149 14.08 4.83 -5.74
N GLY A 150 13.34 4.61 -4.65
CA GLY A 150 13.88 4.02 -3.43
C GLY A 150 14.41 2.61 -3.64
N MET A 151 13.70 1.79 -4.42
CA MET A 151 14.12 0.42 -4.72
C MET A 151 15.25 0.35 -5.75
N ALA A 152 15.28 1.23 -6.76
CA ALA A 152 16.32 1.27 -7.78
C ALA A 152 17.71 1.63 -7.18
N ASN A 153 17.74 2.43 -6.12
CA ASN A 153 18.98 2.84 -5.44
C ASN A 153 19.45 1.84 -4.36
N LYS A 154 19.05 0.61 -4.46
CA LYS A 154 19.41 -0.49 -3.57
C LYS A 154 20.93 -0.67 -3.38
N LYS A 155 21.73 -0.50 -4.44
CA LYS A 155 23.21 -0.59 -4.33
C LYS A 155 23.76 0.42 -3.32
N ASN A 156 23.27 1.64 -3.34
CA ASN A 156 23.67 2.69 -2.40
C ASN A 156 23.30 2.35 -0.94
N ILE A 157 22.20 1.61 -0.74
CA ILE A 157 21.79 1.12 0.59
C ILE A 157 22.82 0.13 1.12
N ILE A 158 23.23 -0.85 0.32
CA ILE A 158 24.16 -1.92 0.70
C ILE A 158 25.58 -1.38 0.93
N GLU A 159 26.04 -0.43 0.12
CA GLU A 159 27.35 0.20 0.27
C GLU A 159 27.44 1.01 1.55
N ASN A 160 26.42 1.80 1.88
CA ASN A 160 26.35 2.56 3.13
C ASN A 160 26.36 1.65 4.37
N GLU A 161 25.68 0.50 4.32
CA GLU A 161 25.68 -0.48 5.39
C GLU A 161 27.09 -1.09 5.64
N LYS A 162 27.82 -1.36 4.56
CA LYS A 162 29.20 -1.88 4.67
C LYS A 162 30.14 -0.83 5.29
N THR A 163 30.00 0.41 4.91
CA THR A 163 30.82 1.51 5.44
C THR A 163 30.58 1.74 6.93
N GLN A 164 29.31 1.66 7.37
CA GLN A 164 28.97 1.79 8.80
C GLN A 164 29.45 0.62 9.67
N LYS A 165 29.65 -0.58 9.11
CA LYS A 165 30.16 -1.75 9.85
C LYS A 165 31.69 -1.76 9.98
N ILE A 166 32.40 -0.92 9.23
CA ILE A 166 33.88 -0.82 9.21
C ILE A 166 34.36 0.37 10.07
N SER A 167 33.50 1.34 10.33
CA SER A 167 33.77 2.48 11.24
C SER A 167 33.39 2.13 12.67
#